data_ad99e8de8862735cd2230de98f64ddad
#
_entry.id   ad99e8de8862735cd2230de98f64ddad
#
_cell.length_a   1.000
_cell.length_b   1.000
_cell.length_c   1.000
_cell.angle_alpha   90.00
_cell.angle_beta   90.00
_cell.angle_gamma   90.00
#
_symmetry.space_group_name_H-M   'P 1'
#
loop_
_entity.id
_entity.type
_entity.pdbx_description
1 polymer ?
#
loop_
_entity_poly.entity_id
_entity_poly.type
_entity_poly.pdbx_seq_one_letter_code
_entity_poly.pdbx_strand_id
1 'polypeptide(L)'
;LFRSTEISVTLQAARRYAGSGRVITIFQPHRFSRTQQFAREFTQALKNSDLIYLLDIYAASEKEIPGVTSELIVQAGDERFIYQPSMISVVESVASLAEPGDVILTMGAGDVTALAPAIVTALSERFA
;
A
#
# COMPACT_ATOMS: atom_id res chain seq x y z
N LEU A 1 -12.30 5.33 -5.13
CA LEU A 1 -12.02 4.04 -4.53
C LEU A 1 -11.29 3.15 -5.51
N PHE A 2 -10.24 2.49 -5.05
CA PHE A 2 -9.50 1.54 -5.88
C PHE A 2 -10.18 0.18 -5.86
N ARG A 3 -10.57 -0.28 -7.04
CA ARG A 3 -10.97 -1.67 -7.28
C ARG A 3 -9.72 -2.46 -7.66
N SER A 4 -9.80 -3.78 -7.57
CA SER A 4 -8.67 -4.65 -7.94
C SER A 4 -8.19 -4.42 -9.37
N THR A 5 -9.11 -4.17 -10.29
CA THR A 5 -8.77 -3.86 -11.69
C THR A 5 -7.96 -2.57 -11.82
N GLU A 6 -8.35 -1.53 -11.09
CA GLU A 6 -7.66 -0.25 -11.10
C GLU A 6 -6.26 -0.37 -10.48
N ILE A 7 -6.14 -1.16 -9.41
CA ILE A 7 -4.85 -1.46 -8.80
C ILE A 7 -3.94 -2.14 -9.83
N SER A 8 -4.43 -3.16 -10.51
CA SER A 8 -3.65 -3.90 -11.51
C SER A 8 -3.16 -2.99 -12.63
N VAL A 9 -4.03 -2.15 -13.16
CA VAL A 9 -3.67 -1.21 -14.23
C VAL A 9 -2.62 -0.21 -13.77
N THR A 10 -2.80 0.35 -12.57
CA THR A 10 -1.86 1.30 -11.99
C THR A 10 -0.49 0.66 -11.79
N LEU A 11 -0.45 -0.57 -11.28
CA LEU A 11 0.81 -1.27 -11.04
C LEU A 11 1.51 -1.68 -12.33
N GLN A 12 0.78 -2.02 -13.37
CA GLN A 12 1.37 -2.27 -14.68
C GLN A 12 2.07 -1.02 -15.23
N ALA A 13 1.42 0.14 -15.11
CA ALA A 13 2.02 1.40 -15.51
C ALA A 13 3.25 1.73 -14.67
N ALA A 14 3.17 1.53 -13.36
CA ALA A 14 4.30 1.76 -12.45
C ALA A 14 5.48 0.85 -12.78
N ARG A 15 5.21 -0.41 -13.11
CA ARG A 15 6.25 -1.37 -13.50
C ARG A 15 6.99 -0.92 -14.74
N ARG A 16 6.26 -0.43 -15.74
CA ARG A 16 6.89 0.10 -16.96
C ARG A 16 7.72 1.35 -16.67
N TYR A 17 7.21 2.22 -15.81
CA TYR A 17 7.93 3.43 -15.41
C TYR A 17 9.20 3.11 -14.62
N ALA A 18 9.14 2.14 -13.72
CA ALA A 18 10.28 1.74 -12.90
C ALA A 18 11.40 1.08 -13.69
N GLY A 19 11.06 0.44 -14.83
CA GLY A 19 12.03 -0.35 -15.58
C GLY A 19 12.62 -1.45 -14.72
N SER A 20 13.93 -1.39 -14.45
CA SER A 20 14.62 -2.35 -13.58
C SER A 20 14.50 -2.01 -12.08
N GLY A 21 13.94 -0.85 -11.73
CA GLY A 21 13.71 -0.46 -10.34
C GLY A 21 12.57 -1.25 -9.70
N ARG A 22 12.43 -1.10 -8.40
CA ARG A 22 11.35 -1.77 -7.67
C ARG A 22 10.11 -0.90 -7.63
N VAL A 23 8.95 -1.55 -7.51
CA VAL A 23 7.67 -0.89 -7.22
C VAL A 23 7.30 -1.21 -5.78
N ILE A 24 7.24 -0.17 -4.95
CA ILE A 24 6.89 -0.26 -3.54
C ILE A 24 5.52 0.39 -3.36
N THR A 25 4.55 -0.38 -2.91
CA THR A 25 3.17 0.08 -2.80
C THR A 25 2.76 0.19 -1.33
N ILE A 26 2.09 1.29 -1.00
CA ILE A 26 1.45 1.48 0.29
C ILE A 26 -0.05 1.57 0.01
N PHE A 27 -0.81 0.63 0.56
CA PHE A 27 -2.24 0.51 0.28
C PHE A 27 -3.06 0.66 1.56
N GLN A 28 -4.06 1.54 1.53
CA GLN A 28 -5.04 1.66 2.60
C GLN A 28 -6.39 1.15 2.08
N PRO A 29 -6.86 0.00 2.61
CA PRO A 29 -8.18 -0.48 2.25
C PRO A 29 -9.27 0.47 2.74
N HIS A 30 -10.37 0.51 2.00
CA HIS A 30 -11.50 1.39 2.28
C HIS A 30 -12.69 0.52 2.69
N ARG A 31 -13.16 0.71 3.91
CA ARG A 31 -14.28 0.02 4.54
C ARG A 31 -14.00 -1.44 4.91
N PHE A 32 -14.55 -1.85 6.03
CA PHE A 32 -14.40 -3.23 6.53
C PHE A 32 -15.15 -4.25 5.66
N SER A 33 -16.39 -3.93 5.27
CA SER A 33 -17.20 -4.82 4.44
C SER A 33 -16.52 -5.11 3.10
N ARG A 34 -15.95 -4.08 2.49
CA ARG A 34 -15.29 -4.20 1.20
C ARG A 34 -13.99 -5.00 1.32
N THR A 35 -13.23 -4.78 2.38
CA THR A 35 -12.01 -5.54 2.64
C THR A 35 -12.31 -7.00 2.86
N GLN A 36 -13.35 -7.31 3.65
CA GLN A 36 -13.76 -8.68 3.89
C GLN A 36 -14.15 -9.39 2.60
N GLN A 37 -14.92 -8.71 1.76
CA GLN A 37 -15.45 -9.31 0.52
C GLN A 37 -14.37 -9.51 -0.53
N PHE A 38 -13.42 -8.58 -0.66
CA PHE A 38 -12.50 -8.52 -1.79
C PHE A 38 -11.03 -8.71 -1.42
N ALA A 39 -10.73 -9.22 -0.22
CA ALA A 39 -9.34 -9.36 0.25
C ALA A 39 -8.46 -10.13 -0.75
N ARG A 40 -8.96 -11.24 -1.30
CA ARG A 40 -8.19 -12.06 -2.25
C ARG A 40 -7.93 -11.32 -3.55
N GLU A 41 -8.93 -10.61 -4.06
CA GLU A 41 -8.81 -9.85 -5.30
C GLU A 41 -7.80 -8.72 -5.12
N PHE A 42 -7.82 -8.03 -3.98
CA PHE A 42 -6.82 -7.02 -3.66
C PHE A 42 -5.43 -7.61 -3.58
N THR A 43 -5.28 -8.75 -2.91
CA THR A 43 -4.00 -9.44 -2.81
C THR A 43 -3.44 -9.79 -4.18
N GLN A 44 -4.27 -10.38 -5.05
CA GLN A 44 -3.83 -10.76 -6.38
C GLN A 44 -3.38 -9.54 -7.20
N ALA A 45 -4.14 -8.45 -7.13
CA ALA A 45 -3.77 -7.23 -7.84
C ALA A 45 -2.47 -6.62 -7.31
N LEU A 46 -2.29 -6.61 -5.99
CA LEU A 46 -1.13 -6.03 -5.35
C LEU A 46 0.15 -6.85 -5.57
N LYS A 47 0.05 -8.11 -5.96
CA LYS A 47 1.22 -8.96 -6.24
C LYS A 47 2.11 -8.46 -7.37
N ASN A 48 1.62 -7.51 -8.16
CA ASN A 48 2.42 -6.87 -9.19
C ASN A 48 3.45 -5.88 -8.63
N SER A 49 3.39 -5.60 -7.33
CA SER A 49 4.41 -4.81 -6.63
C SER A 49 5.52 -5.71 -6.09
N ASP A 50 6.69 -5.13 -5.87
CA ASP A 50 7.82 -5.84 -5.26
C ASP A 50 7.71 -5.88 -3.74
N LEU A 51 7.06 -4.86 -3.15
CA LEU A 51 6.86 -4.76 -1.72
C LEU A 51 5.55 -4.03 -1.46
N ILE A 52 4.76 -4.53 -0.52
CA ILE A 52 3.42 -4.01 -0.26
C ILE A 52 3.23 -3.78 1.24
N TYR A 53 2.98 -2.53 1.61
CA TYR A 53 2.62 -2.15 2.98
C TYR A 53 1.12 -1.93 3.06
N LEU A 54 0.48 -2.60 4.00
CA LEU A 54 -0.95 -2.48 4.27
C LEU A 54 -1.16 -1.63 5.52
N LEU A 55 -1.80 -0.47 5.35
CA LEU A 55 -2.24 0.37 6.46
C LEU A 55 -3.55 -0.17 7.05
N ASP A 56 -3.96 0.34 8.19
CA ASP A 56 -5.27 0.04 8.74
C ASP A 56 -6.38 0.44 7.78
N ILE A 57 -7.49 -0.29 7.86
CA ILE A 57 -8.67 0.00 7.05
C ILE A 57 -9.17 1.41 7.39
N TYR A 58 -9.45 2.20 6.37
CA TYR A 58 -10.15 3.47 6.52
C TYR A 58 -11.65 3.17 6.61
N ALA A 59 -12.23 3.43 7.78
CA ALA A 59 -13.60 3.00 8.10
C ALA A 59 -14.67 3.73 7.26
N ALA A 60 -14.45 4.98 6.89
CA ALA A 60 -15.42 5.80 6.15
C ALA A 60 -16.82 5.77 6.79
N SER A 61 -16.86 5.95 8.11
CA SER A 61 -18.08 5.93 8.94
C SER A 61 -18.73 4.56 9.11
N GLU A 62 -18.15 3.52 8.56
CA GLU A 62 -18.61 2.14 8.77
C GLU A 62 -18.18 1.65 10.15
N LYS A 63 -18.99 0.82 10.78
CA LYS A 63 -18.60 0.18 12.03
C LYS A 63 -17.62 -0.94 11.77
N GLU A 64 -16.71 -1.16 12.72
CA GLU A 64 -15.79 -2.30 12.66
C GLU A 64 -16.55 -3.62 12.58
N ILE A 65 -16.01 -4.53 11.78
CA ILE A 65 -16.49 -5.91 11.72
C ILE A 65 -15.48 -6.75 12.51
N PRO A 66 -15.89 -7.47 13.57
CA PRO A 66 -14.96 -8.27 14.36
C PRO A 66 -14.16 -9.24 13.48
N GLY A 67 -12.85 -9.25 13.68
CA GLY A 67 -11.93 -10.12 12.92
C GLY A 67 -11.56 -9.61 11.54
N VAL A 68 -12.07 -8.46 11.11
CA VAL A 68 -11.75 -7.89 9.78
C VAL A 68 -10.74 -6.77 9.94
N THR A 69 -9.54 -7.00 9.45
CA THR A 69 -8.45 -6.01 9.40
C THR A 69 -7.73 -6.14 8.05
N SER A 70 -6.79 -5.25 7.80
CA SER A 70 -5.94 -5.33 6.61
C SER A 70 -5.09 -6.61 6.59
N GLU A 71 -4.95 -7.29 7.70
CA GLU A 71 -4.25 -8.57 7.77
C GLU A 71 -4.88 -9.64 6.88
N LEU A 72 -6.17 -9.53 6.57
CA LEU A 72 -6.80 -10.45 5.61
C LEU A 72 -6.12 -10.42 4.25
N ILE A 73 -5.67 -9.24 3.83
CA ILE A 73 -4.94 -9.08 2.56
C ILE A 73 -3.54 -9.64 2.70
N VAL A 74 -2.88 -9.36 3.81
CA VAL A 74 -1.51 -9.84 4.09
C VAL A 74 -1.47 -11.37 4.14
N GLN A 75 -2.42 -11.99 4.85
CA GLN A 75 -2.47 -13.43 5.02
C GLN A 75 -2.75 -14.18 3.71
N ALA A 76 -3.46 -13.56 2.78
CA ALA A 76 -3.71 -14.14 1.46
C ALA A 76 -2.50 -13.99 0.52
N GLY A 77 -1.52 -13.19 0.89
CA GLY A 77 -0.32 -12.91 0.10
C GLY A 77 0.88 -13.74 0.52
N ASP A 78 2.04 -13.19 0.27
CA ASP A 78 3.34 -13.81 0.58
C ASP A 78 4.19 -12.86 1.44
N GLU A 79 5.49 -13.15 1.57
CA GLU A 79 6.41 -12.39 2.42
C GLU A 79 6.62 -10.94 2.00
N ARG A 80 6.19 -10.56 0.81
CA ARG A 80 6.26 -9.17 0.34
C ARG A 80 5.17 -8.28 0.97
N PHE A 81 4.14 -8.89 1.55
CA PHE A 81 3.01 -8.18 2.17
C PHE A 81 3.29 -7.95 3.63
N ILE A 82 3.29 -6.68 4.04
CA ILE A 82 3.62 -6.27 5.40
C ILE A 82 2.44 -5.47 5.97
N TYR A 83 1.89 -5.93 7.09
CA TYR A 83 0.90 -5.16 7.82
C TYR A 83 1.62 -4.12 8.67
N GLN A 84 1.39 -2.86 8.36
CA GLN A 84 2.01 -1.75 9.08
C GLN A 84 0.94 -0.68 9.30
N PRO A 85 0.21 -0.74 10.43
CA PRO A 85 -0.89 0.20 10.67
C PRO A 85 -0.43 1.62 10.93
N SER A 86 0.78 1.81 11.45
CA SER A 86 1.29 3.13 11.78
C SER A 86 1.84 3.84 10.56
N MET A 87 1.25 4.99 10.22
CA MET A 87 1.71 5.83 9.10
C MET A 87 3.15 6.31 9.29
N ILE A 88 3.51 6.67 10.54
CA ILE A 88 4.88 7.10 10.86
C ILE A 88 5.86 5.99 10.58
N SER A 89 5.54 4.77 11.01
CA SER A 89 6.40 3.60 10.80
C SER A 89 6.55 3.25 9.32
N VAL A 90 5.49 3.39 8.53
CA VAL A 90 5.56 3.18 7.08
C VAL A 90 6.50 4.19 6.44
N VAL A 91 6.39 5.47 6.79
CA VAL A 91 7.28 6.50 6.25
C VAL A 91 8.74 6.18 6.58
N GLU A 92 9.03 5.83 7.83
CA GLU A 92 10.38 5.47 8.25
C GLU A 92 10.90 4.24 7.52
N SER A 93 10.09 3.19 7.39
CA SER A 93 10.47 1.95 6.73
C SER A 93 10.77 2.17 5.25
N VAL A 94 9.87 2.85 4.55
CA VAL A 94 10.04 3.12 3.12
C VAL A 94 11.24 4.01 2.87
N ALA A 95 11.40 5.07 3.66
CA ALA A 95 12.53 5.98 3.51
C ALA A 95 13.87 5.29 3.76
N SER A 96 13.90 4.30 4.67
CA SER A 96 15.12 3.54 4.96
C SER A 96 15.51 2.58 3.85
N LEU A 97 14.53 1.92 3.23
CA LEU A 97 14.81 0.85 2.28
C LEU A 97 14.80 1.27 0.81
N ALA A 98 14.22 2.41 0.50
CA ALA A 98 14.12 2.88 -0.89
C ALA A 98 15.49 3.13 -1.50
N GLU A 99 15.63 2.77 -2.76
CA GLU A 99 16.86 2.94 -3.52
C GLU A 99 16.59 3.81 -4.75
N PRO A 100 17.63 4.48 -5.31
CA PRO A 100 17.45 5.20 -6.57
C PRO A 100 16.85 4.30 -7.66
N GLY A 101 15.86 4.81 -8.36
CA GLY A 101 15.14 4.06 -9.39
C GLY A 101 13.87 3.38 -8.90
N ASP A 102 13.66 3.31 -7.60
CA ASP A 102 12.41 2.77 -7.05
C ASP A 102 11.24 3.71 -7.32
N VAL A 103 10.07 3.13 -7.55
CA VAL A 103 8.81 3.86 -7.64
C VAL A 103 7.99 3.54 -6.39
N ILE A 104 7.58 4.57 -5.68
CA ILE A 104 6.77 4.42 -4.47
C ILE A 104 5.36 4.93 -4.76
N LEU A 105 4.38 4.06 -4.57
CA LEU A 105 2.97 4.37 -4.83
C LEU A 105 2.18 4.37 -3.53
N THR A 106 1.34 5.37 -3.36
CA THR A 106 0.34 5.37 -2.30
C THR A 106 -1.04 5.23 -2.95
N MET A 107 -1.79 4.22 -2.54
CA MET A 107 -3.10 3.94 -3.11
C MET A 107 -4.14 3.75 -2.02
N GLY A 108 -5.34 4.23 -2.28
CA GLY A 108 -6.46 4.13 -1.35
C GLY A 108 -7.12 5.47 -1.13
N ALA A 109 -7.99 5.52 -0.13
CA ALA A 109 -8.69 6.74 0.26
C ALA A 109 -8.41 7.03 1.74
N GLY A 110 -8.67 8.27 2.15
CA GLY A 110 -8.48 8.67 3.54
C GLY A 110 -7.04 9.08 3.84
N ASP A 111 -6.48 8.54 4.91
CA ASP A 111 -5.21 9.00 5.46
C ASP A 111 -4.01 8.81 4.54
N VAL A 112 -4.07 7.85 3.64
CA VAL A 112 -2.97 7.51 2.75
C VAL A 112 -2.52 8.70 1.87
N THR A 113 -3.42 9.63 1.59
CA THR A 113 -3.10 10.80 0.76
C THR A 113 -2.06 11.72 1.39
N ALA A 114 -1.92 11.69 2.71
CA ALA A 114 -0.93 12.49 3.42
C ALA A 114 0.47 11.87 3.42
N LEU A 115 0.61 10.60 3.03
CA LEU A 115 1.88 9.89 3.10
C LEU A 115 2.89 10.32 2.06
N ALA A 116 2.44 10.62 0.85
CA ALA A 116 3.37 10.95 -0.23
C ALA A 116 4.26 12.15 0.09
N PRO A 117 3.73 13.29 0.57
CA PRO A 117 4.58 14.40 0.99
C PRO A 117 5.54 14.03 2.12
N ALA A 118 5.08 13.26 3.10
CA ALA A 118 5.92 12.84 4.24
C ALA A 118 7.08 11.94 3.77
N ILE A 119 6.83 11.04 2.84
CA ILE A 119 7.86 10.17 2.27
C ILE A 119 8.87 10.99 1.47
N VAL A 120 8.41 11.94 0.67
CA VAL A 120 9.29 12.82 -0.09
C VAL A 120 10.22 13.59 0.83
N THR A 121 9.69 14.13 1.93
CA THR A 121 10.50 14.85 2.93
C THR A 121 11.56 13.92 3.53
N ALA A 122 11.16 12.72 3.95
CA ALA A 122 12.08 11.76 4.56
C ALA A 122 13.18 11.31 3.59
N LEU A 123 12.83 11.09 2.32
CA LEU A 123 13.80 10.73 1.30
C LEU A 123 14.75 11.87 0.98
N SER A 124 14.26 13.11 0.95
CA SER A 124 15.10 14.29 0.75
C SER A 124 16.13 14.43 1.86
N GLU A 125 15.77 14.14 3.10
CA GLU A 125 16.70 14.15 4.22
C GLU A 125 17.75 13.04 4.11
N ARG A 126 17.32 11.84 3.71
CA ARG A 126 18.24 10.70 3.58
C ARG A 126 19.26 10.89 2.46
N PHE A 127 18.83 11.45 1.34
CA PHE A 127 19.69 11.60 0.15
C PHE A 127 20.21 13.03 -0.05
N ALA A 128 20.17 13.84 0.98
CA ALA A 128 20.69 15.21 0.96
C ALA A 128 22.21 15.27 0.75
#